data_d55f92469a88f066f75b8ac2a4b3ef4f
#
_entry.id   d55f92469a88f066f75b8ac2a4b3ef4f
#
_cell.length_a   1.000
_cell.length_b   1.000
_cell.length_c   1.000
_cell.angle_alpha   90.00
_cell.angle_beta   90.00
_cell.angle_gamma   90.00
#
_symmetry.space_group_name_H-M   'P 1'
#
loop_
_entity.id
_entity.type
_entity.pdbx_description
1 polymer ?
#
loop_
_entity_poly.entity_id
_entity_poly.type
_entity_poly.pdbx_seq_one_letter_code
_entity_poly.pdbx_strand_id
1 'polypeptide(L)'
;MNRTIKHIFIHCTGGNQLAMPIDLMKEFAQKGWKKPGYHIVIDFMGRAHLMLPFEKVANGVKGWNLNAIHIAWIGGEDGKDSRTQEQADTMKVIVKLLKEKYPEAKLMGHRDIWGEDPKKWQKTCPNFNVREEF
;
A
#
# COMPACT_ATOMS: atom_id res chain seq x y z
N MET A 1 14.93 -12.80 8.20
CA MET A 1 14.77 -11.42 7.76
C MET A 1 15.36 -10.48 8.80
N ASN A 2 16.21 -9.56 8.37
CA ASN A 2 16.97 -8.70 9.28
C ASN A 2 16.34 -7.32 9.54
N ARG A 3 15.22 -7.03 8.91
CA ARG A 3 14.53 -5.75 9.11
C ARG A 3 13.57 -5.82 10.27
N THR A 4 13.51 -4.75 11.07
CA THR A 4 12.49 -4.58 12.09
C THR A 4 11.30 -3.87 11.44
N ILE A 5 10.12 -4.48 11.46
CA ILE A 5 8.92 -3.92 10.88
C ILE A 5 8.10 -3.27 11.99
N LYS A 6 7.97 -1.94 11.91
CA LYS A 6 7.21 -1.12 12.87
C LYS A 6 5.89 -0.63 12.32
N HIS A 7 5.76 -0.61 10.99
CA HIS A 7 4.56 -0.08 10.31
C HIS A 7 4.20 -0.95 9.11
N ILE A 8 2.90 -1.11 8.91
CA ILE A 8 2.32 -1.70 7.70
C ILE A 8 1.44 -0.62 7.10
N PHE A 9 1.81 -0.11 5.92
CA PHE A 9 1.07 0.94 5.24
C PHE A 9 0.19 0.37 4.14
N ILE A 10 -1.05 0.82 4.13
CA ILE A 10 -2.00 0.53 3.05
C ILE A 10 -2.06 1.74 2.12
N HIS A 11 -1.99 1.47 0.82
CA HIS A 11 -1.99 2.48 -0.24
C HIS A 11 -3.01 2.14 -1.31
N CYS A 12 -3.33 3.12 -2.14
CA CYS A 12 -3.83 2.91 -3.50
C CYS A 12 -2.78 3.44 -4.46
N THR A 13 -2.81 2.97 -5.70
CA THR A 13 -1.87 3.47 -6.72
C THR A 13 -2.26 4.86 -7.22
N GLY A 14 -3.53 5.25 -7.05
CA GLY A 14 -4.05 6.55 -7.47
C GLY A 14 -4.30 6.67 -8.97
N GLY A 15 -4.17 5.60 -9.70
CA GLY A 15 -4.30 5.58 -11.16
C GLY A 15 -5.39 4.65 -11.66
N ASN A 16 -5.22 4.21 -12.90
CA ASN A 16 -6.18 3.35 -13.59
C ASN A 16 -6.34 2.02 -12.85
N GLN A 17 -7.58 1.67 -12.53
CA GLN A 17 -7.91 0.43 -11.81
C GLN A 17 -7.58 -0.83 -12.61
N LEU A 18 -7.56 -0.75 -13.94
CA LEU A 18 -7.23 -1.88 -14.79
C LEU A 18 -5.73 -2.04 -15.04
N ALA A 19 -4.91 -1.14 -14.50
CA ALA A 19 -3.46 -1.27 -14.59
C ALA A 19 -2.99 -2.58 -13.94
N MET A 20 -1.89 -3.09 -14.44
CA MET A 20 -1.29 -4.34 -13.97
C MET A 20 0.12 -4.07 -13.41
N PRO A 21 0.71 -5.02 -12.69
CA PRO A 21 2.03 -4.80 -12.09
C PRO A 21 3.09 -4.28 -13.06
N ILE A 22 3.08 -4.75 -14.32
CA ILE A 22 4.05 -4.28 -15.32
C ILE A 22 3.92 -2.77 -15.58
N ASP A 23 2.69 -2.25 -15.56
CA ASP A 23 2.44 -0.82 -15.75
C ASP A 23 3.02 -0.01 -14.60
N LEU A 24 2.90 -0.51 -13.38
CA LEU A 24 3.46 0.13 -12.19
C LEU A 24 4.99 0.11 -12.23
N MET A 25 5.59 -0.98 -12.68
CA MET A 25 7.04 -1.07 -12.82
C MET A 25 7.57 -0.05 -13.81
N LYS A 26 6.84 0.17 -14.91
CA LYS A 26 7.18 1.21 -15.89
C LYS A 26 7.11 2.60 -15.28
N GLU A 27 6.08 2.90 -14.47
CA GLU A 27 5.96 4.18 -13.78
C GLU A 27 7.13 4.42 -12.82
N PHE A 28 7.48 3.41 -12.03
CA PHE A 28 8.62 3.53 -11.10
C PHE A 28 9.93 3.77 -11.84
N ALA A 29 10.13 3.08 -12.95
CA ALA A 29 11.32 3.27 -13.79
C ALA A 29 11.38 4.70 -14.37
N GLN A 30 10.23 5.24 -14.79
CA GLN A 30 10.14 6.62 -15.29
C GLN A 30 10.47 7.65 -14.23
N LYS A 31 10.18 7.34 -12.96
CA LYS A 31 10.55 8.20 -11.82
C LYS A 31 12.02 8.07 -11.44
N GLY A 32 12.74 7.17 -12.10
CA GLY A 32 14.14 6.90 -11.78
C GLY A 32 14.34 6.05 -10.53
N TRP A 33 13.29 5.40 -10.04
CA TRP A 33 13.38 4.54 -8.86
C TRP A 33 14.01 3.20 -9.20
N LYS A 34 14.97 2.76 -8.38
CA LYS A 34 15.62 1.47 -8.54
C LYS A 34 14.81 0.34 -7.90
N LYS A 35 13.88 0.66 -7.00
CA LYS A 35 13.01 -0.28 -6.29
C LYS A 35 11.58 0.20 -6.39
N PRO A 36 10.61 -0.74 -6.41
CA PRO A 36 9.19 -0.35 -6.46
C PRO A 36 8.75 0.36 -5.18
N GLY A 37 7.62 1.05 -5.28
CA GLY A 37 7.01 1.73 -4.15
C GLY A 37 6.28 0.81 -3.18
N TYR A 38 5.96 -0.41 -3.60
CA TYR A 38 5.15 -1.35 -2.82
C TYR A 38 5.78 -2.73 -2.79
N HIS A 39 5.55 -3.48 -1.70
CA HIS A 39 5.94 -4.88 -1.59
C HIS A 39 4.91 -5.78 -2.27
N ILE A 40 3.61 -5.50 -2.06
CA ILE A 40 2.51 -6.25 -2.66
C ILE A 40 1.54 -5.26 -3.31
N VAL A 41 1.03 -5.61 -4.48
CA VAL A 41 -0.09 -4.89 -5.11
C VAL A 41 -1.23 -5.87 -5.37
N ILE A 42 -2.47 -5.38 -5.29
CA ILE A 42 -3.69 -6.16 -5.49
C ILE A 42 -4.39 -5.62 -6.72
N ASP A 43 -4.51 -6.44 -7.76
CA ASP A 43 -5.16 -6.02 -9.01
C ASP A 43 -6.69 -6.01 -8.88
N PHE A 44 -7.37 -5.49 -9.91
CA PHE A 44 -8.83 -5.33 -9.88
C PHE A 44 -9.59 -6.65 -9.74
N MET A 45 -8.96 -7.78 -10.07
CA MET A 45 -9.54 -9.11 -9.91
C MET A 45 -9.27 -9.71 -8.53
N GLY A 46 -8.59 -8.97 -7.65
CA GLY A 46 -8.26 -9.42 -6.30
C GLY A 46 -7.02 -10.29 -6.21
N ARG A 47 -6.23 -10.35 -7.28
CA ARG A 47 -4.98 -11.13 -7.26
C ARG A 47 -3.86 -10.29 -6.64
N ALA A 48 -3.16 -10.90 -5.67
CA ALA A 48 -2.02 -10.28 -5.03
C ALA A 48 -0.74 -10.61 -5.79
N HIS A 49 0.10 -9.59 -6.01
CA HIS A 49 1.37 -9.75 -6.72
C HIS A 49 2.51 -9.25 -5.83
N LEU A 50 3.50 -10.10 -5.61
CA LEU A 50 4.70 -9.69 -4.88
C LEU A 50 5.60 -8.89 -5.83
N MET A 51 5.80 -7.60 -5.51
CA MET A 51 6.64 -6.70 -6.30
C MET A 51 8.07 -6.66 -5.76
N LEU A 52 8.23 -6.84 -4.46
CA LEU A 52 9.52 -6.75 -3.77
C LEU A 52 9.45 -7.62 -2.51
N PRO A 53 10.49 -8.43 -2.23
CA PRO A 53 10.52 -9.20 -0.99
C PRO A 53 10.47 -8.28 0.24
N PHE A 54 9.89 -8.75 1.34
CA PHE A 54 9.78 -7.98 2.58
C PHE A 54 11.13 -7.64 3.20
N GLU A 55 12.19 -8.39 2.88
CA GLU A 55 13.56 -8.10 3.32
C GLU A 55 14.12 -6.81 2.72
N LYS A 56 13.54 -6.35 1.63
CA LYS A 56 13.99 -5.15 0.93
C LYS A 56 13.14 -3.94 1.31
N VAL A 57 13.74 -2.76 1.26
CA VAL A 57 13.07 -1.50 1.54
C VAL A 57 12.39 -1.00 0.27
N ALA A 58 11.07 -0.76 0.34
CA ALA A 58 10.31 -0.19 -0.78
C ALA A 58 10.19 1.34 -0.63
N ASN A 59 9.86 2.03 -1.72
CA ASN A 59 9.74 3.49 -1.77
C ASN A 59 8.30 3.98 -1.55
N GLY A 60 7.63 3.50 -0.51
CA GLY A 60 6.20 3.76 -0.30
C GLY A 60 5.87 5.08 0.40
N VAL A 61 6.59 5.41 1.47
CA VAL A 61 6.36 6.63 2.27
C VAL A 61 7.70 7.22 2.68
N LYS A 62 8.04 8.38 2.14
CA LYS A 62 9.31 9.05 2.44
C LYS A 62 9.47 9.25 3.95
N GLY A 63 10.62 8.86 4.47
CA GLY A 63 10.96 8.98 5.90
C GLY A 63 10.50 7.81 6.76
N TRP A 64 9.68 6.88 6.23
CA TRP A 64 9.13 5.77 7.00
C TRP A 64 9.55 4.39 6.48
N ASN A 65 10.19 4.36 5.30
CA ASN A 65 10.39 3.11 4.55
C ASN A 65 11.28 2.08 5.22
N LEU A 66 12.25 2.52 6.01
CA LEU A 66 13.24 1.63 6.59
C LEU A 66 12.62 0.53 7.46
N ASN A 67 11.52 0.82 8.16
CA ASN A 67 10.86 -0.10 9.07
C ASN A 67 9.41 -0.41 8.66
N ALA A 68 9.13 -0.35 7.36
CA ALA A 68 7.76 -0.48 6.86
C ALA A 68 7.59 -1.55 5.79
N ILE A 69 6.37 -2.11 5.74
CA ILE A 69 5.87 -2.91 4.63
C ILE A 69 4.74 -2.12 3.98
N HIS A 70 4.70 -2.13 2.64
CA HIS A 70 3.75 -1.36 1.86
C HIS A 70 2.89 -2.28 1.00
N ILE A 71 1.57 -2.18 1.17
CA ILE A 71 0.57 -2.94 0.43
C ILE A 71 -0.32 -1.93 -0.31
N ALA A 72 -0.51 -2.10 -1.61
CA ALA A 72 -1.35 -1.19 -2.40
C ALA A 72 -2.42 -1.94 -3.16
N TRP A 73 -3.61 -1.35 -3.28
CA TRP A 73 -4.59 -1.81 -4.25
C TRP A 73 -4.49 -0.93 -5.50
N ILE A 74 -4.64 -1.55 -6.66
CA ILE A 74 -4.53 -0.84 -7.95
C ILE A 74 -5.83 -0.12 -8.25
N GLY A 75 -5.78 1.20 -8.35
CA GLY A 75 -6.93 2.06 -8.57
C GLY A 75 -6.89 3.30 -7.70
N GLY A 76 -8.07 3.87 -7.44
CA GLY A 76 -8.18 5.04 -6.59
C GLY A 76 -8.01 6.36 -7.32
N GLU A 77 -8.26 6.37 -8.61
CA GLU A 77 -8.24 7.58 -9.43
C GLU A 77 -9.25 8.60 -8.88
N ASP A 78 -8.88 9.87 -8.89
CA ASP A 78 -9.69 10.99 -8.41
C ASP A 78 -10.05 10.91 -6.91
N GLY A 79 -9.23 10.26 -6.11
CA GLY A 79 -9.43 10.20 -4.65
C GLY A 79 -10.57 9.30 -4.20
N LYS A 80 -11.09 8.44 -5.07
CA LYS A 80 -12.24 7.59 -4.77
C LYS A 80 -11.82 6.22 -4.26
N ASP A 81 -12.63 5.66 -3.36
CA ASP A 81 -12.50 4.26 -2.97
C ASP A 81 -13.25 3.40 -4.00
N SER A 82 -12.54 3.05 -5.07
CA SER A 82 -13.09 2.25 -6.16
C SER A 82 -12.70 0.78 -6.07
N ARG A 83 -12.29 0.32 -4.87
CA ARG A 83 -11.91 -1.09 -4.70
C ARG A 83 -13.05 -2.01 -5.14
N THR A 84 -12.69 -3.05 -5.91
CA THR A 84 -13.63 -4.14 -6.18
C THR A 84 -13.82 -4.94 -4.89
N GLN A 85 -14.89 -5.71 -4.81
CA GLN A 85 -15.10 -6.61 -3.67
C GLN A 85 -13.93 -7.59 -3.54
N GLU A 86 -13.42 -8.07 -4.68
CA GLU A 86 -12.29 -9.00 -4.71
C GLU A 86 -11.02 -8.35 -4.14
N GLN A 87 -10.78 -7.09 -4.44
CA GLN A 87 -9.65 -6.35 -3.86
C GLN A 87 -9.80 -6.21 -2.35
N ALA A 88 -10.98 -5.85 -1.88
CA ALA A 88 -11.24 -5.69 -0.46
C ALA A 88 -11.09 -7.03 0.29
N ASP A 89 -11.58 -8.12 -0.28
CA ASP A 89 -11.48 -9.45 0.33
C ASP A 89 -10.02 -9.89 0.44
N THR A 90 -9.24 -9.72 -0.62
CA THR A 90 -7.82 -10.08 -0.64
C THR A 90 -7.03 -9.23 0.36
N MET A 91 -7.31 -7.94 0.40
CA MET A 91 -6.66 -7.03 1.36
C MET A 91 -6.91 -7.47 2.80
N LYS A 92 -8.13 -7.86 3.11
CA LYS A 92 -8.49 -8.34 4.45
C LYS A 92 -7.66 -9.56 4.85
N VAL A 93 -7.47 -10.51 3.94
CA VAL A 93 -6.64 -11.70 4.18
C VAL A 93 -5.19 -11.30 4.40
N ILE A 94 -4.64 -10.45 3.54
CA ILE A 94 -3.23 -10.01 3.65
C ILE A 94 -2.99 -9.28 4.97
N VAL A 95 -3.88 -8.36 5.33
CA VAL A 95 -3.77 -7.60 6.59
C VAL A 95 -3.78 -8.54 7.79
N LYS A 96 -4.68 -9.53 7.78
CA LYS A 96 -4.74 -10.51 8.85
C LYS A 96 -3.42 -11.28 9.00
N LEU A 97 -2.89 -11.77 7.88
CA LEU A 97 -1.62 -12.52 7.90
C LEU A 97 -0.46 -11.65 8.37
N LEU A 98 -0.40 -10.40 7.92
CA LEU A 98 0.67 -9.49 8.33
C LEU A 98 0.59 -9.09 9.80
N LYS A 99 -0.61 -8.91 10.33
CA LYS A 99 -0.79 -8.64 11.76
C LYS A 99 -0.37 -9.83 12.62
N GLU A 100 -0.58 -11.04 12.15
CA GLU A 100 -0.12 -12.25 12.84
C GLU A 100 1.41 -12.37 12.79
N LYS A 101 2.00 -12.06 11.64
CA LYS A 101 3.46 -12.15 11.46
C LYS A 101 4.20 -11.02 12.17
N TYR A 102 3.63 -9.83 12.20
CA TYR A 102 4.23 -8.63 12.80
C TYR A 102 3.27 -8.02 13.82
N PRO A 103 3.03 -8.68 14.96
CA PRO A 103 1.97 -8.27 15.89
C PRO A 103 2.20 -6.89 16.51
N GLU A 104 3.44 -6.42 16.54
CA GLU A 104 3.77 -5.10 17.11
C GLU A 104 3.78 -3.99 16.06
N ALA A 105 3.65 -4.31 14.78
CA ALA A 105 3.62 -3.31 13.74
C ALA A 105 2.28 -2.58 13.73
N LYS A 106 2.35 -1.26 13.57
CA LYS A 106 1.14 -0.43 13.49
C LYS A 106 0.62 -0.42 12.05
N LEU A 107 -0.65 -0.75 11.89
CA LEU A 107 -1.33 -0.68 10.60
C LEU A 107 -1.86 0.73 10.36
N MET A 108 -1.51 1.32 9.22
CA MET A 108 -1.86 2.70 8.88
C MET A 108 -2.18 2.83 7.40
N GLY A 109 -3.04 3.78 7.04
CA GLY A 109 -3.10 4.27 5.67
C GLY A 109 -1.98 5.28 5.42
N HIS A 110 -1.58 5.45 4.16
CA HIS A 110 -0.55 6.44 3.82
C HIS A 110 -0.91 7.83 4.40
N ARG A 111 -2.15 8.27 4.24
CA ARG A 111 -2.61 9.60 4.70
C ARG A 111 -2.54 9.77 6.21
N ASP A 112 -2.50 8.68 6.96
CA ASP A 112 -2.49 8.73 8.42
C ASP A 112 -1.21 9.33 8.99
N ILE A 113 -0.13 9.43 8.20
CA ILE A 113 1.10 10.12 8.65
C ILE A 113 0.86 11.61 8.89
N TRP A 114 -0.19 12.18 8.29
CA TRP A 114 -0.57 13.59 8.48
C TRP A 114 -1.72 13.77 9.49
N GLY A 115 -2.11 12.70 10.17
CA GLY A 115 -3.15 12.74 11.19
C GLY A 115 -4.55 12.49 10.64
N GLU A 116 -5.57 12.78 11.45
CA GLU A 116 -6.96 12.48 11.13
C GLU A 116 -7.70 13.61 10.42
N ASP A 117 -7.16 14.83 10.46
CA ASP A 117 -7.79 16.00 9.83
C ASP A 117 -7.53 15.98 8.32
N PRO A 118 -8.61 15.81 7.49
CA PRO A 118 -8.45 15.76 6.04
C PRO A 118 -7.79 17.00 5.43
N LYS A 119 -7.90 18.13 6.10
CA LYS A 119 -7.30 19.40 5.63
C LYS A 119 -5.77 19.34 5.62
N LYS A 120 -5.19 18.44 6.42
CA LYS A 120 -3.73 18.29 6.54
C LYS A 120 -3.17 17.22 5.61
N TRP A 121 -4.01 16.44 4.96
CA TRP A 121 -3.56 15.38 4.06
C TRP A 121 -2.99 15.94 2.76
N GLN A 122 -1.77 15.54 2.43
CA GLN A 122 -1.17 15.87 1.14
C GLN A 122 -1.62 14.92 0.04
N LYS A 123 -2.13 13.74 0.42
CA LYS A 123 -2.69 12.73 -0.47
C LYS A 123 -3.87 12.06 0.24
N THR A 124 -4.84 11.60 -0.52
CA THR A 124 -6.00 10.88 0.03
C THR A 124 -5.75 9.38 0.18
N CYS A 125 -4.67 8.86 -0.43
CA CYS A 125 -4.27 7.46 -0.38
C CYS A 125 -4.35 6.91 1.05
N PRO A 126 -4.99 5.79 1.30
CA PRO A 126 -5.52 4.78 0.36
C PRO A 126 -6.98 4.99 -0.06
N ASN A 127 -7.54 6.17 0.11
CA ASN A 127 -8.91 6.57 -0.25
C ASN A 127 -10.00 5.94 0.62
N PHE A 128 -9.65 5.35 1.74
CA PHE A 128 -10.58 4.87 2.76
C PHE A 128 -9.92 4.96 4.13
N ASN A 129 -10.71 4.86 5.18
CA ASN A 129 -10.20 4.96 6.55
C ASN A 129 -9.75 3.57 7.05
N VAL A 130 -8.43 3.36 7.08
CA VAL A 130 -7.84 2.08 7.51
C VAL A 130 -8.18 1.77 8.97
N ARG A 131 -8.19 2.79 9.82
CA ARG A 131 -8.47 2.61 11.25
C ARG A 131 -9.88 2.11 11.52
N GLU A 132 -10.84 2.49 10.68
CA GLU A 132 -12.23 2.04 10.80
C GLU A 132 -12.45 0.65 10.22
N GLU A 133 -11.73 0.31 9.14
CA GLU A 133 -11.94 -0.96 8.44
C GLU A 133 -11.22 -2.13 9.10
N PHE A 134 -10.09 -1.86 9.74
CA PHE A 134 -9.24 -2.91 10.33
C PHE A 134 -8.98 -2.70 11.86
#